data_42cd76b0a6c514ad3103048ff554f553
#
_entry.id   42cd76b0a6c514ad3103048ff554f553
#
_cell.length_a   1.000
_cell.length_b   1.000
_cell.length_c   1.000
_cell.angle_alpha   90.00
_cell.angle_beta   90.00
_cell.angle_gamma   90.00
#
_symmetry.space_group_name_H-M   'P 1'
#
loop_
_entity.id
_entity.type
_entity.pdbx_description
1 polymer ?
#
loop_
_entity_poly.entity_id
_entity_poly.type
_entity_poly.pdbx_seq_one_letter_code
_entity_poly.pdbx_strand_id
1 'polypeptide(L)'
;MANIYKGILGLIGNTPLVELTNVEKANDLDAHILVKLEYLNPAGSVKDRIAKAMIEDAEATGKLKEGSVIIEPTSGNTGIGLAAIAAAKGYRAILTMPETMSIERRNILKAYGAEIVLTEGSKGMKGAIAKAEELAEEIEGAFIPGQFVNPANPKAHRETTGPEIWKDTDGKVDIFIAGVGTGGTLTGVGEYLKSQNPDVKVVAVEPAGSPVLSEGKGGAHKIQGIGAGFVPDTLNTKIYDEIITVENDDAFAQGKEIAKEEGILVGISAGAALHAAIELAKRPENKGKNIVALLPDTGDRYYSTPLFGE
;
A
#
# COMPACT_ATOMS: atom_id res chain seq x y z
N MET A 1 -24.47 -5.11 22.54
CA MET A 1 -25.01 -4.51 21.30
C MET A 1 -24.59 -5.39 20.13
N ALA A 2 -25.46 -5.56 19.12
CA ALA A 2 -25.09 -6.35 17.93
C ALA A 2 -23.97 -5.65 17.17
N ASN A 3 -22.93 -6.42 16.77
CA ASN A 3 -21.80 -5.93 15.98
C ASN A 3 -22.04 -6.28 14.49
N ILE A 4 -23.01 -5.60 13.88
CA ILE A 4 -23.41 -5.82 12.48
C ILE A 4 -23.06 -4.57 11.67
N TYR A 5 -22.15 -4.71 10.73
CA TYR A 5 -21.77 -3.65 9.81
C TYR A 5 -22.79 -3.51 8.67
N LYS A 6 -23.09 -2.27 8.31
CA LYS A 6 -23.94 -1.98 7.15
C LYS A 6 -23.10 -1.77 5.90
N GLY A 7 -22.77 -2.87 5.23
CA GLY A 7 -21.93 -2.87 4.03
C GLY A 7 -20.44 -2.91 4.33
N ILE A 8 -19.66 -3.06 3.25
CA ILE A 8 -18.22 -3.29 3.27
C ILE A 8 -17.39 -2.08 3.75
N LEU A 9 -17.91 -0.86 3.54
CA LEU A 9 -17.17 0.37 3.84
C LEU A 9 -16.82 0.53 5.32
N GLY A 10 -17.68 0.00 6.20
CA GLY A 10 -17.45 0.01 7.64
C GLY A 10 -16.38 -0.97 8.13
N LEU A 11 -15.95 -1.90 7.26
CA LEU A 11 -14.93 -2.91 7.59
C LEU A 11 -13.52 -2.45 7.21
N ILE A 12 -13.38 -1.37 6.45
CA ILE A 12 -12.08 -0.87 6.03
C ILE A 12 -11.37 -0.21 7.21
N GLY A 13 -10.14 -0.61 7.44
CA GLY A 13 -9.34 -0.19 8.58
C GLY A 13 -9.51 -1.10 9.80
N ASN A 14 -9.05 -0.64 10.96
CA ASN A 14 -8.97 -1.41 12.20
C ASN A 14 -8.32 -2.79 12.01
N THR A 15 -7.32 -2.84 11.16
CA THR A 15 -6.54 -4.06 10.90
C THR A 15 -5.68 -4.40 12.12
N PRO A 16 -5.43 -5.68 12.40
CA PRO A 16 -4.66 -6.07 13.58
C PRO A 16 -3.18 -5.72 13.46
N LEU A 17 -2.56 -5.53 14.61
CA LEU A 17 -1.12 -5.51 14.80
C LEU A 17 -0.71 -6.84 15.42
N VAL A 18 0.32 -7.49 14.87
CA VAL A 18 0.80 -8.81 15.30
C VAL A 18 2.29 -8.76 15.59
N GLU A 19 2.73 -9.32 16.71
CA GLU A 19 4.14 -9.52 17.04
C GLU A 19 4.65 -10.82 16.41
N LEU A 20 5.78 -10.74 15.70
CA LEU A 20 6.37 -11.87 14.97
C LEU A 20 7.35 -12.66 15.84
N THR A 21 6.84 -13.34 16.86
CA THR A 21 7.65 -14.02 17.88
C THR A 21 8.51 -15.16 17.33
N ASN A 22 8.08 -15.85 16.27
CA ASN A 22 8.88 -16.90 15.64
C ASN A 22 10.01 -16.31 14.78
N VAL A 23 9.75 -15.23 14.06
CA VAL A 23 10.77 -14.48 13.30
C VAL A 23 11.82 -13.90 14.25
N GLU A 24 11.40 -13.29 15.36
CA GLU A 24 12.31 -12.77 16.39
C GLU A 24 13.23 -13.87 16.93
N LYS A 25 12.65 -15.02 17.28
CA LYS A 25 13.41 -16.18 17.78
C LYS A 25 14.34 -16.77 16.73
N ALA A 26 13.89 -16.92 15.47
CA ALA A 26 14.69 -17.49 14.39
C ALA A 26 15.91 -16.64 14.05
N ASN A 27 15.81 -15.32 14.24
CA ASN A 27 16.87 -14.36 13.98
C ASN A 27 17.64 -13.90 15.23
N ASP A 28 17.37 -14.46 16.41
CA ASP A 28 17.99 -14.09 17.71
C ASP A 28 17.90 -12.58 18.00
N LEU A 29 16.70 -12.03 17.84
CA LEU A 29 16.45 -10.59 17.97
C LEU A 29 16.06 -10.23 19.41
N ASP A 30 16.64 -9.15 19.90
CA ASP A 30 16.27 -8.52 21.18
C ASP A 30 15.21 -7.39 21.01
N ALA A 31 14.90 -6.98 19.79
CA ALA A 31 13.85 -6.02 19.48
C ALA A 31 12.53 -6.73 19.16
N HIS A 32 11.41 -6.03 19.29
CA HIS A 32 10.08 -6.53 18.94
C HIS A 32 9.69 -6.11 17.54
N ILE A 33 9.32 -7.05 16.68
CA ILE A 33 8.82 -6.78 15.33
C ILE A 33 7.30 -6.92 15.32
N LEU A 34 6.62 -5.79 15.20
CA LEU A 34 5.17 -5.68 15.13
C LEU A 34 4.76 -5.41 13.68
N VAL A 35 3.81 -6.18 13.16
CA VAL A 35 3.36 -6.02 11.77
C VAL A 35 1.90 -5.62 11.68
N LYS A 36 1.61 -4.55 10.94
CA LYS A 36 0.26 -4.09 10.62
C LYS A 36 -0.26 -4.85 9.40
N LEU A 37 -1.24 -5.73 9.60
CA LEU A 37 -1.72 -6.66 8.57
C LEU A 37 -2.81 -6.02 7.69
N GLU A 38 -2.40 -5.24 6.70
CA GLU A 38 -3.33 -4.51 5.83
C GLU A 38 -4.07 -5.39 4.80
N TYR A 39 -3.64 -6.64 4.61
CA TYR A 39 -4.39 -7.59 3.78
C TYR A 39 -5.74 -8.00 4.38
N LEU A 40 -5.99 -7.71 5.65
CA LEU A 40 -7.28 -7.95 6.31
C LEU A 40 -8.32 -6.84 6.03
N ASN A 41 -7.97 -5.82 5.27
CA ASN A 41 -8.99 -4.98 4.64
C ASN A 41 -9.84 -5.81 3.65
N PRO A 42 -11.12 -5.47 3.43
CA PRO A 42 -12.08 -6.29 2.67
C PRO A 42 -11.66 -6.61 1.23
N ALA A 43 -11.01 -5.68 0.53
CA ALA A 43 -10.47 -5.93 -0.80
C ALA A 43 -9.00 -6.37 -0.78
N GLY A 44 -8.45 -6.72 0.39
CA GLY A 44 -7.19 -7.42 0.61
C GLY A 44 -5.94 -6.54 0.56
N SER A 45 -6.02 -5.23 0.76
CA SER A 45 -4.83 -4.39 0.82
C SER A 45 -5.02 -3.05 1.55
N VAL A 46 -3.90 -2.41 1.87
CA VAL A 46 -3.82 -1.03 2.40
C VAL A 46 -4.52 0.00 1.50
N LYS A 47 -4.65 -0.29 0.20
CA LYS A 47 -5.23 0.62 -0.78
C LYS A 47 -6.75 0.78 -0.65
N ASP A 48 -7.41 -0.10 0.06
CA ASP A 48 -8.83 0.03 0.40
C ASP A 48 -9.08 1.34 1.17
N ARG A 49 -8.16 1.70 2.06
CA ARG A 49 -8.24 2.95 2.85
C ARG A 49 -8.22 4.19 1.96
N ILE A 50 -7.25 4.27 1.06
CA ILE A 50 -7.12 5.44 0.19
C ILE A 50 -8.20 5.47 -0.88
N ALA A 51 -8.65 4.32 -1.39
CA ALA A 51 -9.76 4.24 -2.33
C ALA A 51 -11.03 4.81 -1.70
N LYS A 52 -11.37 4.41 -0.48
CA LYS A 52 -12.48 4.96 0.29
C LYS A 52 -12.32 6.48 0.49
N ALA A 53 -11.17 6.91 0.99
CA ALA A 53 -10.93 8.31 1.31
C ALA A 53 -11.00 9.23 0.09
N MET A 54 -10.41 8.83 -1.04
CA MET A 54 -10.44 9.63 -2.27
C MET A 54 -11.87 9.73 -2.85
N ILE A 55 -12.65 8.67 -2.78
CA ILE A 55 -14.05 8.68 -3.23
C ILE A 55 -14.90 9.54 -2.29
N GLU A 56 -14.81 9.36 -0.98
CA GLU A 56 -15.58 10.13 0.00
C GLU A 56 -15.22 11.63 -0.01
N ASP A 57 -13.95 11.98 -0.20
CA ASP A 57 -13.52 13.37 -0.37
C ASP A 57 -14.09 13.99 -1.66
N ALA A 58 -14.10 13.22 -2.75
CA ALA A 58 -14.69 13.68 -4.01
C ALA A 58 -16.21 13.87 -3.92
N GLU A 59 -16.92 13.02 -3.20
CA GLU A 59 -18.34 13.19 -2.90
C GLU A 59 -18.58 14.45 -2.06
N ALA A 60 -17.82 14.61 -0.96
CA ALA A 60 -17.96 15.75 -0.05
C ALA A 60 -17.66 17.09 -0.73
N THR A 61 -16.74 17.10 -1.71
CA THR A 61 -16.38 18.31 -2.48
C THR A 61 -17.22 18.50 -3.75
N GLY A 62 -18.16 17.59 -4.03
CA GLY A 62 -19.03 17.65 -5.20
C GLY A 62 -18.36 17.32 -6.54
N LYS A 63 -17.14 16.80 -6.52
CA LYS A 63 -16.43 16.31 -7.71
C LYS A 63 -16.98 14.99 -8.21
N LEU A 64 -17.53 14.17 -7.31
CA LEU A 64 -18.17 12.89 -7.61
C LEU A 64 -19.62 12.95 -7.17
N LYS A 65 -20.55 12.60 -8.07
CA LYS A 65 -22.00 12.66 -7.86
C LYS A 65 -22.64 11.38 -8.38
N GLU A 66 -23.91 11.18 -8.10
CA GLU A 66 -24.69 10.08 -8.69
C GLU A 66 -24.57 10.13 -10.23
N GLY A 67 -24.27 8.97 -10.82
CA GLY A 67 -24.03 8.84 -12.27
C GLY A 67 -22.61 9.19 -12.73
N SER A 68 -21.75 9.70 -11.85
CA SER A 68 -20.33 9.94 -12.16
C SER A 68 -19.58 8.64 -12.45
N VAL A 69 -18.48 8.75 -13.20
CA VAL A 69 -17.62 7.64 -13.59
C VAL A 69 -16.22 7.81 -12.98
N ILE A 70 -15.77 6.81 -12.23
CA ILE A 70 -14.41 6.80 -11.66
C ILE A 70 -13.48 6.21 -12.71
N ILE A 71 -12.40 6.94 -13.04
CA ILE A 71 -11.38 6.47 -14.00
C ILE A 71 -10.03 6.56 -13.32
N GLU A 72 -9.24 5.46 -13.29
CA GLU A 72 -7.90 5.48 -12.74
C GLU A 72 -6.93 4.65 -13.59
N PRO A 73 -5.74 5.21 -13.92
CA PRO A 73 -4.69 4.46 -14.60
C PRO A 73 -3.94 3.59 -13.59
N THR A 74 -4.39 2.36 -13.39
CA THR A 74 -3.79 1.43 -12.43
C THR A 74 -4.19 -0.02 -12.71
N SER A 75 -3.25 -0.91 -12.50
CA SER A 75 -3.47 -2.37 -12.51
C SER A 75 -3.26 -3.00 -11.13
N GLY A 76 -2.92 -2.18 -10.14
CA GLY A 76 -2.53 -2.63 -8.81
C GLY A 76 -3.67 -2.61 -7.80
N ASN A 77 -3.26 -2.68 -6.54
CA ASN A 77 -4.17 -2.71 -5.39
C ASN A 77 -5.10 -1.50 -5.30
N THR A 78 -4.66 -0.32 -5.79
CA THR A 78 -5.53 0.87 -5.85
C THR A 78 -6.73 0.65 -6.77
N GLY A 79 -6.52 0.04 -7.94
CA GLY A 79 -7.61 -0.31 -8.84
C GLY A 79 -8.59 -1.30 -8.21
N ILE A 80 -8.09 -2.29 -7.48
CA ILE A 80 -8.93 -3.27 -6.77
C ILE A 80 -9.74 -2.57 -5.68
N GLY A 81 -9.13 -1.72 -4.87
CA GLY A 81 -9.83 -0.94 -3.86
C GLY A 81 -10.89 -0.01 -4.46
N LEU A 82 -10.54 0.73 -5.52
CA LEU A 82 -11.49 1.62 -6.23
C LEU A 82 -12.67 0.83 -6.81
N ALA A 83 -12.41 -0.32 -7.45
CA ALA A 83 -13.45 -1.17 -8.01
C ALA A 83 -14.40 -1.70 -6.93
N ALA A 84 -13.86 -2.16 -5.79
CA ALA A 84 -14.67 -2.64 -4.66
C ALA A 84 -15.54 -1.53 -4.05
N ILE A 85 -14.98 -0.33 -3.86
CA ILE A 85 -15.72 0.82 -3.32
C ILE A 85 -16.78 1.31 -4.32
N ALA A 86 -16.42 1.39 -5.62
CA ALA A 86 -17.34 1.76 -6.67
C ALA A 86 -18.55 0.82 -6.72
N ALA A 87 -18.32 -0.50 -6.68
CA ALA A 87 -19.37 -1.50 -6.62
C ALA A 87 -20.28 -1.31 -5.39
N ALA A 88 -19.70 -1.05 -4.20
CA ALA A 88 -20.44 -0.87 -2.97
C ALA A 88 -21.28 0.42 -2.95
N LYS A 89 -20.84 1.46 -3.67
CA LYS A 89 -21.50 2.77 -3.74
C LYS A 89 -22.36 2.96 -5.01
N GLY A 90 -22.34 2.01 -5.95
CA GLY A 90 -23.11 2.09 -7.19
C GLY A 90 -22.48 2.98 -8.28
N TYR A 91 -21.18 3.24 -8.22
CA TYR A 91 -20.47 3.97 -9.25
C TYR A 91 -19.97 3.06 -10.37
N ARG A 92 -19.96 3.58 -11.58
CA ARG A 92 -19.22 2.98 -12.69
C ARG A 92 -17.73 3.24 -12.50
N ALA A 93 -16.90 2.21 -12.73
CA ALA A 93 -15.45 2.33 -12.64
C ALA A 93 -14.78 1.83 -13.93
N ILE A 94 -13.87 2.61 -14.48
CA ILE A 94 -13.05 2.29 -15.66
C ILE A 94 -11.58 2.32 -15.24
N LEU A 95 -10.87 1.23 -15.44
CA LEU A 95 -9.46 1.14 -15.10
C LEU A 95 -8.64 0.95 -16.38
N THR A 96 -7.70 1.85 -16.61
CA THR A 96 -6.81 1.79 -17.77
C THR A 96 -5.48 1.15 -17.35
N MET A 97 -4.98 0.22 -18.16
CA MET A 97 -3.72 -0.48 -17.87
C MET A 97 -3.09 -1.05 -19.13
N PRO A 98 -1.75 -1.25 -19.14
CA PRO A 98 -1.08 -1.94 -20.23
C PRO A 98 -1.58 -3.39 -20.38
N GLU A 99 -1.66 -3.86 -21.60
CA GLU A 99 -2.06 -5.26 -21.92
C GLU A 99 -1.11 -6.32 -21.36
N THR A 100 0.08 -5.92 -20.92
CA THR A 100 1.08 -6.79 -20.28
C THR A 100 0.74 -7.14 -18.83
N MET A 101 -0.28 -6.50 -18.24
CA MET A 101 -0.69 -6.77 -16.86
C MET A 101 -1.31 -8.17 -16.71
N SER A 102 -1.09 -8.78 -15.54
CA SER A 102 -1.50 -10.17 -15.28
C SER A 102 -3.01 -10.38 -15.42
N ILE A 103 -3.37 -11.58 -15.91
CA ILE A 103 -4.76 -11.94 -16.14
C ILE A 103 -5.54 -12.07 -14.83
N GLU A 104 -4.87 -12.50 -13.75
CA GLU A 104 -5.46 -12.63 -12.42
C GLU A 104 -5.95 -11.28 -11.91
N ARG A 105 -5.14 -10.23 -12.04
CA ARG A 105 -5.53 -8.87 -11.66
C ARG A 105 -6.71 -8.35 -12.46
N ARG A 106 -6.73 -8.60 -13.77
CA ARG A 106 -7.87 -8.25 -14.63
C ARG A 106 -9.14 -8.98 -14.20
N ASN A 107 -9.03 -10.26 -13.83
CA ASN A 107 -10.17 -11.05 -13.39
C ASN A 107 -10.75 -10.54 -12.06
N ILE A 108 -9.90 -10.15 -11.10
CA ILE A 108 -10.36 -9.53 -9.84
C ILE A 108 -11.15 -8.25 -10.13
N LEU A 109 -10.63 -7.37 -10.97
CA LEU A 109 -11.28 -6.11 -11.32
C LEU A 109 -12.63 -6.33 -12.00
N LYS A 110 -12.70 -7.27 -12.95
CA LYS A 110 -13.95 -7.67 -13.61
C LYS A 110 -14.96 -8.27 -12.64
N ALA A 111 -14.50 -9.03 -11.64
CA ALA A 111 -15.38 -9.61 -10.63
C ALA A 111 -16.08 -8.54 -9.78
N TYR A 112 -15.43 -7.38 -9.56
CA TYR A 112 -16.05 -6.21 -8.95
C TYR A 112 -16.92 -5.38 -9.92
N GLY A 113 -17.02 -5.79 -11.19
CA GLY A 113 -17.80 -5.06 -12.20
C GLY A 113 -17.10 -3.87 -12.84
N ALA A 114 -15.80 -3.69 -12.61
CA ALA A 114 -15.05 -2.62 -13.25
C ALA A 114 -14.81 -2.92 -14.75
N GLU A 115 -14.90 -1.88 -15.56
CA GLU A 115 -14.50 -1.91 -16.96
C GLU A 115 -12.98 -1.77 -17.08
N ILE A 116 -12.38 -2.56 -17.96
CA ILE A 116 -10.93 -2.53 -18.19
C ILE A 116 -10.66 -2.05 -19.60
N VAL A 117 -9.88 -0.98 -19.72
CA VAL A 117 -9.38 -0.49 -20.99
C VAL A 117 -7.89 -0.80 -21.08
N LEU A 118 -7.55 -1.73 -21.99
CA LEU A 118 -6.18 -2.12 -22.23
C LEU A 118 -5.50 -1.15 -23.18
N THR A 119 -4.27 -0.77 -22.86
CA THR A 119 -3.42 0.06 -23.70
C THR A 119 -2.24 -0.74 -24.22
N GLU A 120 -1.61 -0.25 -25.27
CA GLU A 120 -0.45 -0.88 -25.91
C GLU A 120 0.67 -1.11 -24.89
N GLY A 121 1.16 -2.35 -24.78
CA GLY A 121 2.16 -2.76 -23.79
C GLY A 121 3.48 -1.97 -23.86
N SER A 122 3.90 -1.61 -25.08
CA SER A 122 5.12 -0.84 -25.33
C SER A 122 5.09 0.57 -24.72
N LYS A 123 3.90 1.15 -24.49
CA LYS A 123 3.72 2.47 -23.87
C LYS A 123 3.70 2.41 -22.35
N GLY A 124 3.63 1.22 -21.77
CA GLY A 124 3.61 1.03 -20.31
C GLY A 124 2.56 1.88 -19.59
N MET A 125 2.84 2.29 -18.37
CA MET A 125 1.91 3.12 -17.59
C MET A 125 1.66 4.52 -18.19
N LYS A 126 2.61 5.07 -18.95
CA LYS A 126 2.38 6.36 -19.65
C LYS A 126 1.20 6.27 -20.62
N GLY A 127 1.10 5.14 -21.35
CA GLY A 127 -0.04 4.90 -22.24
C GLY A 127 -1.36 4.76 -21.50
N ALA A 128 -1.35 4.11 -20.33
CA ALA A 128 -2.53 3.98 -19.49
C ALA A 128 -3.00 5.33 -18.92
N ILE A 129 -2.06 6.19 -18.49
CA ILE A 129 -2.36 7.55 -18.00
C ILE A 129 -3.00 8.38 -19.10
N ALA A 130 -2.37 8.46 -20.28
CA ALA A 130 -2.91 9.20 -21.41
C ALA A 130 -4.33 8.73 -21.81
N LYS A 131 -4.59 7.42 -21.74
CA LYS A 131 -5.93 6.88 -22.05
C LYS A 131 -6.95 7.20 -20.94
N ALA A 132 -6.54 7.26 -19.69
CA ALA A 132 -7.42 7.69 -18.60
C ALA A 132 -7.82 9.18 -18.76
N GLU A 133 -6.87 10.04 -19.13
CA GLU A 133 -7.10 11.45 -19.38
C GLU A 133 -8.03 11.66 -20.59
N GLU A 134 -7.78 10.96 -21.70
CA GLU A 134 -8.67 10.96 -22.89
C GLU A 134 -10.11 10.59 -22.53
N LEU A 135 -10.29 9.48 -21.80
CA LEU A 135 -11.62 9.03 -21.35
C LEU A 135 -12.29 10.03 -20.40
N ALA A 136 -11.50 10.70 -19.57
CA ALA A 136 -12.04 11.70 -18.64
C ALA A 136 -12.52 12.97 -19.36
N GLU A 137 -11.93 13.31 -20.51
CA GLU A 137 -12.40 14.40 -21.38
C GLU A 137 -13.67 14.02 -22.16
N GLU A 138 -13.79 12.74 -22.57
CA GLU A 138 -14.92 12.25 -23.37
C GLU A 138 -16.18 11.92 -22.55
N ILE A 139 -16.00 11.52 -21.28
CA ILE A 139 -17.10 11.04 -20.42
C ILE A 139 -17.53 12.13 -19.47
N GLU A 140 -18.77 12.61 -19.63
CA GLU A 140 -19.35 13.59 -18.70
C GLU A 140 -19.44 13.05 -17.27
N GLY A 141 -19.00 13.83 -16.31
CA GLY A 141 -18.99 13.45 -14.90
C GLY A 141 -17.87 12.46 -14.52
N ALA A 142 -16.87 12.30 -15.39
CA ALA A 142 -15.69 11.51 -15.08
C ALA A 142 -14.84 12.16 -13.96
N PHE A 143 -14.28 11.29 -13.10
CA PHE A 143 -13.41 11.69 -12.00
C PHE A 143 -12.19 10.77 -11.95
N ILE A 144 -11.00 11.36 -11.96
CA ILE A 144 -9.73 10.64 -11.76
C ILE A 144 -9.28 10.87 -10.32
N PRO A 145 -9.30 9.84 -9.47
CA PRO A 145 -8.81 9.91 -8.07
C PRO A 145 -7.39 10.41 -7.92
N GLY A 146 -6.46 9.95 -8.77
CA GLY A 146 -5.08 10.45 -8.82
C GLY A 146 -4.26 10.09 -7.59
N GLN A 147 -4.04 8.81 -7.33
CA GLN A 147 -3.40 8.30 -6.11
C GLN A 147 -2.05 8.92 -5.76
N PHE A 148 -1.29 9.42 -6.75
CA PHE A 148 0.06 9.97 -6.56
C PHE A 148 0.08 11.46 -6.21
N VAL A 149 -1.05 12.15 -6.39
CA VAL A 149 -1.17 13.62 -6.22
C VAL A 149 -2.30 14.01 -5.27
N ASN A 150 -3.21 13.11 -4.95
CA ASN A 150 -4.40 13.39 -4.17
C ASN A 150 -4.10 13.44 -2.66
N PRO A 151 -4.31 14.58 -1.98
CA PRO A 151 -4.02 14.73 -0.55
C PRO A 151 -4.92 13.87 0.35
N ALA A 152 -6.05 13.36 -0.13
CA ALA A 152 -6.88 12.41 0.60
C ALA A 152 -6.16 11.09 0.87
N ASN A 153 -5.14 10.73 0.07
CA ASN A 153 -4.31 9.56 0.28
C ASN A 153 -3.51 9.63 1.60
N PRO A 154 -2.55 10.53 1.82
CA PRO A 154 -1.86 10.61 3.11
C PRO A 154 -2.80 10.98 4.26
N LYS A 155 -3.84 11.77 4.02
CA LYS A 155 -4.87 12.10 5.02
C LYS A 155 -5.54 10.83 5.56
N ALA A 156 -5.91 9.87 4.72
CA ALA A 156 -6.50 8.61 5.16
C ALA A 156 -5.62 7.88 6.19
N HIS A 157 -4.33 7.83 5.96
CA HIS A 157 -3.38 7.17 6.87
C HIS A 157 -3.13 7.97 8.15
N ARG A 158 -3.11 9.30 8.06
CA ARG A 158 -2.97 10.17 9.24
C ARG A 158 -4.19 10.08 10.16
N GLU A 159 -5.38 9.90 9.60
CA GLU A 159 -6.64 9.86 10.35
C GLU A 159 -7.05 8.45 10.79
N THR A 160 -6.48 7.39 10.20
CA THR A 160 -6.87 6.00 10.51
C THR A 160 -5.67 5.13 10.89
N THR A 161 -4.78 4.81 9.98
CA THR A 161 -3.68 3.85 10.18
C THR A 161 -2.72 4.28 11.30
N GLY A 162 -2.34 5.55 11.33
CA GLY A 162 -1.48 6.10 12.38
C GLY A 162 -2.11 6.01 13.77
N PRO A 163 -3.34 6.51 13.97
CA PRO A 163 -4.08 6.36 15.22
C PRO A 163 -4.27 4.91 15.68
N GLU A 164 -4.56 4.00 14.75
CA GLU A 164 -4.68 2.57 15.05
C GLU A 164 -3.38 2.00 15.60
N ILE A 165 -2.24 2.23 14.91
CA ILE A 165 -0.93 1.77 15.37
C ILE A 165 -0.60 2.33 16.75
N TRP A 166 -0.80 3.62 16.98
CA TRP A 166 -0.54 4.27 18.25
C TRP A 166 -1.37 3.69 19.39
N LYS A 167 -2.66 3.48 19.16
CA LYS A 167 -3.58 2.88 20.12
C LYS A 167 -3.22 1.42 20.41
N ASP A 168 -2.95 0.62 19.39
CA ASP A 168 -2.71 -0.82 19.51
C ASP A 168 -1.37 -1.12 20.21
N THR A 169 -0.46 -0.14 20.25
CA THR A 169 0.83 -0.23 20.95
C THR A 169 0.85 0.47 22.30
N ASP A 170 -0.27 1.00 22.79
CA ASP A 170 -0.31 1.90 23.95
C ASP A 170 0.71 3.06 23.85
N GLY A 171 0.91 3.57 22.63
CA GLY A 171 1.86 4.64 22.33
C GLY A 171 3.34 4.23 22.33
N LYS A 172 3.63 2.94 22.38
CA LYS A 172 5.01 2.42 22.42
C LYS A 172 5.48 2.05 21.03
N VAL A 173 5.76 3.04 20.20
CA VAL A 173 6.36 2.89 18.87
C VAL A 173 7.70 3.60 18.85
N ASP A 174 8.78 2.87 18.59
CA ASP A 174 10.12 3.44 18.46
C ASP A 174 10.48 3.69 16.98
N ILE A 175 10.12 2.74 16.10
CA ILE A 175 10.42 2.79 14.67
C ILE A 175 9.18 2.38 13.87
N PHE A 176 8.84 3.17 12.85
CA PHE A 176 7.81 2.81 11.88
C PHE A 176 8.42 2.64 10.48
N ILE A 177 8.08 1.55 9.80
CA ILE A 177 8.62 1.17 8.50
C ILE A 177 7.49 0.99 7.49
N ALA A 178 7.63 1.58 6.32
CA ALA A 178 6.74 1.29 5.20
C ALA A 178 7.46 1.41 3.84
N GLY A 179 7.08 0.55 2.91
CA GLY A 179 7.49 0.64 1.52
C GLY A 179 6.86 1.85 0.83
N VAL A 180 7.62 2.54 -0.01
CA VAL A 180 7.18 3.75 -0.71
C VAL A 180 6.72 3.43 -2.13
N GLY A 181 5.39 3.34 -2.31
CA GLY A 181 4.73 3.36 -3.61
C GLY A 181 4.26 4.77 -3.95
N THR A 182 3.05 5.15 -3.44
CA THR A 182 2.57 6.53 -3.52
C THR A 182 3.14 7.43 -2.42
N GLY A 183 3.74 6.85 -1.38
CA GLY A 183 4.24 7.59 -0.22
C GLY A 183 3.18 7.99 0.81
N GLY A 184 1.89 7.80 0.49
CA GLY A 184 0.80 8.23 1.36
C GLY A 184 0.80 7.54 2.73
N THR A 185 1.10 6.25 2.78
CA THR A 185 1.21 5.48 4.04
C THR A 185 2.32 6.05 4.92
N LEU A 186 3.54 6.16 4.37
CA LEU A 186 4.70 6.65 5.12
C LEU A 186 4.46 8.07 5.62
N THR A 187 3.92 8.94 4.76
CA THR A 187 3.58 10.32 5.11
C THR A 187 2.54 10.40 6.20
N GLY A 188 1.37 9.80 5.99
CA GLY A 188 0.25 9.97 6.91
C GLY A 188 0.49 9.33 8.27
N VAL A 189 1.04 8.10 8.30
CA VAL A 189 1.40 7.43 9.56
C VAL A 189 2.55 8.16 10.25
N GLY A 190 3.61 8.50 9.51
CA GLY A 190 4.76 9.20 10.07
C GLY A 190 4.39 10.54 10.67
N GLU A 191 3.59 11.37 9.98
CA GLU A 191 3.09 12.64 10.50
C GLU A 191 2.28 12.47 11.79
N TYR A 192 1.40 11.46 11.83
CA TYR A 192 0.63 11.20 13.03
C TYR A 192 1.52 10.74 14.19
N LEU A 193 2.36 9.73 13.98
CA LEU A 193 3.22 9.19 15.04
C LEU A 193 4.18 10.24 15.59
N LYS A 194 4.83 11.02 14.73
CA LYS A 194 5.71 12.13 15.18
C LYS A 194 4.96 13.27 15.87
N SER A 195 3.67 13.45 15.57
CA SER A 195 2.83 14.41 16.30
C SER A 195 2.54 13.96 17.74
N GLN A 196 2.54 12.65 17.98
CA GLN A 196 2.34 12.07 19.32
C GLN A 196 3.67 11.95 20.08
N ASN A 197 4.73 11.50 19.40
CA ASN A 197 6.08 11.40 19.93
C ASN A 197 7.09 11.76 18.83
N PRO A 198 7.77 12.92 18.91
CA PRO A 198 8.73 13.35 17.88
C PRO A 198 9.97 12.45 17.76
N ASP A 199 10.25 11.61 18.77
CA ASP A 199 11.40 10.70 18.77
C ASP A 199 11.16 9.41 17.96
N VAL A 200 9.93 9.16 17.49
CA VAL A 200 9.62 8.03 16.61
C VAL A 200 10.41 8.16 15.31
N LYS A 201 11.22 7.16 15.01
CA LYS A 201 11.92 7.06 13.72
C LYS A 201 10.99 6.54 12.65
N VAL A 202 10.99 7.20 11.50
CA VAL A 202 10.24 6.79 10.30
C VAL A 202 11.24 6.33 9.24
N VAL A 203 11.08 5.11 8.77
CA VAL A 203 12.00 4.48 7.81
C VAL A 203 11.26 4.18 6.51
N ALA A 204 11.77 4.75 5.42
CA ALA A 204 11.29 4.49 4.08
C ALA A 204 11.97 3.24 3.49
N VAL A 205 11.21 2.39 2.82
CA VAL A 205 11.75 1.25 2.08
C VAL A 205 11.54 1.47 0.58
N GLU A 206 12.60 1.35 -0.18
CA GLU A 206 12.57 1.41 -1.65
C GLU A 206 13.35 0.25 -2.28
N PRO A 207 13.06 -0.14 -3.54
CA PRO A 207 13.82 -1.18 -4.23
C PRO A 207 15.25 -0.72 -4.53
N ALA A 208 16.25 -1.56 -4.28
CA ALA A 208 17.64 -1.28 -4.63
C ALA A 208 17.84 -1.06 -6.15
N GLY A 209 17.02 -1.73 -6.99
CA GLY A 209 17.03 -1.50 -8.44
C GLY A 209 16.40 -0.17 -8.88
N SER A 210 15.71 0.55 -7.97
CA SER A 210 15.06 1.85 -8.28
C SER A 210 15.17 2.82 -7.09
N PRO A 211 16.40 3.22 -6.71
CA PRO A 211 16.70 4.01 -5.52
C PRO A 211 16.40 5.51 -5.76
N VAL A 212 15.13 5.84 -5.99
CA VAL A 212 14.68 7.20 -6.31
C VAL A 212 14.84 8.15 -5.15
N LEU A 213 14.53 7.69 -3.91
CA LEU A 213 14.59 8.54 -2.72
C LEU A 213 16.03 8.76 -2.25
N SER A 214 16.86 7.72 -2.32
CA SER A 214 18.26 7.78 -1.85
C SER A 214 19.24 8.31 -2.91
N GLU A 215 19.04 7.97 -4.21
CA GLU A 215 20.00 8.29 -5.28
C GLU A 215 19.41 9.15 -6.42
N GLY A 216 18.11 9.43 -6.41
CA GLY A 216 17.45 10.17 -7.49
C GLY A 216 17.31 9.40 -8.80
N LYS A 217 17.48 8.07 -8.79
CA LYS A 217 17.47 7.23 -9.99
C LYS A 217 16.32 6.23 -9.97
N GLY A 218 15.43 6.30 -10.96
CA GLY A 218 14.47 5.25 -11.24
C GLY A 218 15.09 4.12 -12.06
N GLY A 219 14.66 2.89 -11.81
CA GLY A 219 15.16 1.71 -12.52
C GLY A 219 14.16 0.55 -12.50
N ALA A 220 14.53 -0.55 -13.16
CA ALA A 220 13.73 -1.76 -13.19
C ALA A 220 13.92 -2.57 -11.90
N HIS A 221 12.83 -3.06 -11.34
CA HIS A 221 12.81 -3.94 -10.17
C HIS A 221 11.60 -4.89 -10.21
N LYS A 222 11.57 -5.87 -9.31
CA LYS A 222 10.50 -6.88 -9.23
C LYS A 222 9.64 -6.75 -7.97
N ILE A 223 9.89 -5.78 -7.11
CA ILE A 223 9.13 -5.55 -5.88
C ILE A 223 7.85 -4.77 -6.23
N GLN A 224 6.81 -5.50 -6.62
CA GLN A 224 5.53 -4.90 -7.01
C GLN A 224 4.89 -4.14 -5.83
N GLY A 225 4.28 -2.99 -6.13
CA GLY A 225 3.55 -2.17 -5.16
C GLY A 225 4.32 -0.99 -4.58
N ILE A 226 5.65 -0.96 -4.73
CA ILE A 226 6.53 0.15 -4.34
C ILE A 226 7.46 0.54 -5.50
N GLY A 227 8.24 1.60 -5.34
CA GLY A 227 9.24 2.00 -6.34
C GLY A 227 8.62 2.52 -7.64
N ALA A 228 7.83 3.58 -7.58
CA ALA A 228 7.13 4.17 -8.74
C ALA A 228 8.06 4.74 -9.83
N GLY A 229 9.35 4.88 -9.54
CA GLY A 229 10.34 5.44 -10.46
C GLY A 229 10.43 6.99 -10.44
N PHE A 230 9.66 7.62 -9.58
CA PHE A 230 9.66 9.07 -9.33
C PHE A 230 9.25 9.36 -7.87
N VAL A 231 9.47 10.59 -7.40
CA VAL A 231 9.01 11.04 -6.08
C VAL A 231 7.56 11.51 -6.20
N PRO A 232 6.58 10.84 -5.52
CA PRO A 232 5.17 11.22 -5.59
C PRO A 232 4.88 12.52 -4.84
N ASP A 233 3.90 13.30 -5.29
CA ASP A 233 3.46 14.53 -4.61
C ASP A 233 2.81 14.24 -3.23
N THR A 234 2.27 13.04 -3.06
CA THR A 234 1.70 12.56 -1.79
C THR A 234 2.75 12.14 -0.76
N LEU A 235 4.05 12.15 -1.12
CA LEU A 235 5.15 11.86 -0.21
C LEU A 235 5.71 13.13 0.42
N ASN A 236 5.61 13.24 1.73
CA ASN A 236 6.38 14.24 2.49
C ASN A 236 7.83 13.74 2.65
N THR A 237 8.74 14.27 1.82
CA THR A 237 10.16 13.86 1.82
C THR A 237 10.94 14.26 3.07
N LYS A 238 10.32 14.99 3.99
CA LYS A 238 10.92 15.40 5.28
C LYS A 238 10.46 14.53 6.44
N ILE A 239 9.56 13.54 6.20
CA ILE A 239 8.97 12.77 7.28
C ILE A 239 9.84 11.61 7.74
N TYR A 240 10.60 11.01 6.83
CA TYR A 240 11.46 9.87 7.12
C TYR A 240 12.85 10.30 7.57
N ASP A 241 13.41 9.52 8.49
CA ASP A 241 14.73 9.72 9.09
C ASP A 241 15.80 8.85 8.42
N GLU A 242 15.39 7.75 7.79
CA GLU A 242 16.26 6.79 7.13
C GLU A 242 15.56 6.19 5.91
N ILE A 243 16.36 5.79 4.92
CA ILE A 243 15.92 5.03 3.75
C ILE A 243 16.68 3.70 3.73
N ILE A 244 15.97 2.60 3.59
CA ILE A 244 16.56 1.26 3.39
C ILE A 244 16.20 0.80 1.99
N THR A 245 17.23 0.50 1.19
CA THR A 245 17.08 -0.14 -0.11
C THR A 245 17.06 -1.66 0.06
N VAL A 246 16.14 -2.34 -0.63
CA VAL A 246 15.97 -3.79 -0.54
C VAL A 246 16.11 -4.43 -1.91
N GLU A 247 16.88 -5.51 -2.00
CA GLU A 247 17.04 -6.30 -3.21
C GLU A 247 15.78 -7.15 -3.49
N ASN A 248 15.56 -7.49 -4.76
CA ASN A 248 14.40 -8.32 -5.13
C ASN A 248 14.39 -9.66 -4.41
N ASP A 249 15.56 -10.31 -4.33
CA ASP A 249 15.69 -11.64 -3.76
C ASP A 249 15.47 -11.63 -2.25
N ASP A 250 15.88 -10.59 -1.54
CA ASP A 250 15.62 -10.41 -0.10
C ASP A 250 14.12 -10.23 0.17
N ALA A 251 13.44 -9.44 -0.66
CA ALA A 251 12.00 -9.27 -0.55
C ALA A 251 11.24 -10.60 -0.79
N PHE A 252 11.66 -11.40 -1.78
CA PHE A 252 11.09 -12.71 -2.02
C PHE A 252 11.37 -13.70 -0.90
N ALA A 253 12.60 -13.73 -0.38
CA ALA A 253 13.00 -14.62 0.71
C ALA A 253 12.16 -14.35 1.96
N GLN A 254 12.09 -13.11 2.40
CA GLN A 254 11.34 -12.74 3.60
C GLN A 254 9.83 -12.93 3.44
N GLY A 255 9.26 -12.69 2.25
CA GLY A 255 7.85 -12.99 1.97
C GLY A 255 7.52 -14.49 2.01
N LYS A 256 8.48 -15.36 1.65
CA LYS A 256 8.34 -16.82 1.79
C LYS A 256 8.51 -17.29 3.23
N GLU A 257 9.47 -16.72 3.96
CA GLU A 257 9.81 -17.11 5.31
C GLU A 257 8.68 -16.81 6.30
N ILE A 258 8.11 -15.61 6.26
CA ILE A 258 7.00 -15.23 7.16
C ILE A 258 5.79 -16.16 7.01
N ALA A 259 5.52 -16.66 5.80
CA ALA A 259 4.45 -17.63 5.59
C ALA A 259 4.71 -18.96 6.28
N LYS A 260 5.97 -19.41 6.35
CA LYS A 260 6.37 -20.67 6.98
C LYS A 260 6.53 -20.55 8.50
N GLU A 261 7.02 -19.42 8.97
CA GLU A 261 7.33 -19.20 10.38
C GLU A 261 6.12 -18.74 11.18
N GLU A 262 5.32 -17.82 10.62
CA GLU A 262 4.20 -17.18 11.30
C GLU A 262 2.82 -17.56 10.74
N GLY A 263 2.76 -18.27 9.61
CA GLY A 263 1.51 -18.59 8.94
C GLY A 263 0.84 -17.38 8.27
N ILE A 264 1.60 -16.33 7.99
CA ILE A 264 1.11 -15.05 7.42
C ILE A 264 1.50 -14.97 5.95
N LEU A 265 0.52 -15.07 5.04
CA LEU A 265 0.75 -15.04 3.60
C LEU A 265 0.62 -13.60 3.07
N VAL A 266 1.72 -13.02 2.62
CA VAL A 266 1.81 -11.62 2.20
C VAL A 266 2.42 -11.44 0.82
N GLY A 267 2.27 -10.22 0.25
CA GLY A 267 2.85 -9.86 -1.04
C GLY A 267 4.33 -9.47 -0.97
N ILE A 268 4.91 -9.19 -2.14
CA ILE A 268 6.35 -8.95 -2.30
C ILE A 268 6.83 -7.73 -1.52
N SER A 269 6.08 -6.63 -1.56
CA SER A 269 6.45 -5.40 -0.83
C SER A 269 6.35 -5.53 0.69
N ALA A 270 5.54 -6.46 1.18
CA ALA A 270 5.52 -6.84 2.59
C ALA A 270 6.82 -7.55 2.99
N GLY A 271 7.32 -8.46 2.14
CA GLY A 271 8.64 -9.08 2.32
C GLY A 271 9.77 -8.05 2.38
N ALA A 272 9.72 -7.02 1.53
CA ALA A 272 10.69 -5.93 1.58
C ALA A 272 10.62 -5.13 2.89
N ALA A 273 9.42 -4.80 3.37
CA ALA A 273 9.24 -4.10 4.63
C ALA A 273 9.71 -4.95 5.84
N LEU A 274 9.45 -6.25 5.80
CA LEU A 274 9.90 -7.19 6.84
C LEU A 274 11.43 -7.34 6.83
N HIS A 275 12.05 -7.46 5.65
CA HIS A 275 13.52 -7.49 5.55
C HIS A 275 14.15 -6.27 6.22
N ALA A 276 13.65 -5.08 5.91
CA ALA A 276 14.12 -3.85 6.54
C ALA A 276 13.89 -3.84 8.06
N ALA A 277 12.78 -4.39 8.54
CA ALA A 277 12.50 -4.50 9.98
C ALA A 277 13.49 -5.42 10.69
N ILE A 278 13.81 -6.57 10.10
CA ILE A 278 14.79 -7.53 10.65
C ILE A 278 16.20 -6.89 10.68
N GLU A 279 16.61 -6.20 9.62
CA GLU A 279 17.90 -5.51 9.58
C GLU A 279 18.01 -4.40 10.64
N LEU A 280 16.94 -3.67 10.88
CA LEU A 280 16.88 -2.69 11.98
C LEU A 280 16.89 -3.36 13.36
N ALA A 281 16.17 -4.47 13.52
CA ALA A 281 16.10 -5.22 14.77
C ALA A 281 17.44 -5.83 15.20
N LYS A 282 18.30 -6.19 14.24
CA LYS A 282 19.66 -6.70 14.49
C LYS A 282 20.63 -5.62 15.01
N ARG A 283 20.31 -4.35 14.88
CA ARG A 283 21.18 -3.26 15.31
C ARG A 283 21.19 -3.15 16.83
N PRO A 284 22.38 -3.12 17.49
CA PRO A 284 22.48 -3.08 18.96
C PRO A 284 21.71 -1.92 19.62
N GLU A 285 21.66 -0.77 18.96
CA GLU A 285 20.94 0.42 19.44
C GLU A 285 19.41 0.26 19.45
N ASN A 286 18.91 -0.79 18.81
CA ASN A 286 17.47 -1.07 18.73
C ASN A 286 17.02 -2.20 19.68
N LYS A 287 17.91 -2.68 20.53
CA LYS A 287 17.57 -3.67 21.57
C LYS A 287 16.40 -3.19 22.44
N GLY A 288 15.38 -4.04 22.59
CA GLY A 288 14.17 -3.77 23.36
C GLY A 288 13.20 -2.76 22.76
N LYS A 289 13.44 -2.31 21.51
CA LYS A 289 12.56 -1.38 20.81
C LYS A 289 11.42 -2.08 20.10
N ASN A 290 10.29 -1.38 19.97
CA ASN A 290 9.15 -1.76 19.17
C ASN A 290 9.29 -1.20 17.73
N ILE A 291 9.47 -2.10 16.78
CA ILE A 291 9.62 -1.82 15.34
C ILE A 291 8.32 -2.22 14.65
N VAL A 292 7.58 -1.24 14.15
CA VAL A 292 6.30 -1.47 13.46
C VAL A 292 6.52 -1.43 11.96
N ALA A 293 6.28 -2.54 11.27
CA ALA A 293 6.32 -2.63 9.82
C ALA A 293 4.90 -2.80 9.25
N LEU A 294 4.56 -2.04 8.20
CA LEU A 294 3.29 -2.19 7.52
C LEU A 294 3.41 -3.21 6.39
N LEU A 295 2.59 -4.28 6.43
CA LEU A 295 2.49 -5.32 5.42
C LEU A 295 1.27 -5.05 4.52
N PRO A 296 1.47 -4.58 3.27
CA PRO A 296 0.43 -3.90 2.50
C PRO A 296 -0.69 -4.78 1.98
N ASP A 297 -0.42 -6.04 1.60
CA ASP A 297 -1.39 -6.87 0.88
C ASP A 297 -1.19 -8.37 1.06
N THR A 298 -2.18 -9.14 0.57
CA THR A 298 -2.18 -10.61 0.59
C THR A 298 -1.23 -11.21 -0.45
N GLY A 299 -0.66 -12.37 -0.12
CA GLY A 299 0.16 -13.17 -1.03
C GLY A 299 -0.62 -13.80 -2.18
N ASP A 300 -1.95 -13.93 -2.08
CA ASP A 300 -2.80 -14.58 -3.09
C ASP A 300 -2.70 -13.97 -4.49
N ARG A 301 -2.23 -12.73 -4.58
CA ARG A 301 -2.04 -11.99 -5.84
C ARG A 301 -0.73 -12.29 -6.55
N TYR A 302 0.12 -13.17 -5.98
CA TYR A 302 1.51 -13.33 -6.39
C TYR A 302 1.90 -14.79 -6.68
N TYR A 303 0.94 -15.72 -6.78
CA TYR A 303 1.23 -17.14 -7.03
C TYR A 303 1.98 -17.41 -8.35
N SER A 304 1.76 -16.57 -9.36
CA SER A 304 2.47 -16.66 -10.65
C SER A 304 3.79 -15.88 -10.71
N THR A 305 4.25 -15.37 -9.57
CA THR A 305 5.51 -14.61 -9.46
C THR A 305 6.60 -15.42 -8.77
N PRO A 306 7.89 -15.00 -8.84
CA PRO A 306 8.98 -15.65 -8.09
C PRO A 306 8.80 -15.68 -6.57
N LEU A 307 7.81 -14.96 -6.01
CA LEU A 307 7.50 -15.05 -4.58
C LEU A 307 7.05 -16.48 -4.20
N PHE A 308 6.24 -17.15 -5.01
CA PHE A 308 5.72 -18.49 -4.73
C PHE A 308 5.92 -19.47 -5.91
N GLY A 309 6.15 -18.96 -7.13
CA GLY A 309 6.47 -19.77 -8.30
C GLY A 309 7.94 -20.26 -8.31
N GLU A 310 8.20 -21.29 -9.10
CA GLU A 310 9.56 -21.77 -9.40
C GLU A 310 10.30 -20.84 -10.38
#